data_7131260b9dafdeb4a891679f95bf8394
#
_entry.id   7131260b9dafdeb4a891679f95bf8394
#
_cell.length_a   1.000
_cell.length_b   1.000
_cell.length_c   1.000
_cell.angle_alpha   90.00
_cell.angle_beta   90.00
_cell.angle_gamma   90.00
#
_symmetry.space_group_name_H-M   'P 1'
#
loop_
_entity.id
_entity.type
_entity.pdbx_description
1 polymer ?
#
loop_
_entity_poly.entity_id
_entity_poly.type
_entity_poly.pdbx_seq_one_letter_code
_entity_poly.pdbx_strand_id
1 'polypeptide(L)'
;FAHRRMYSLKVSKKWIVGEPVRTVIVDTSVSSVSEKLPFSHWWHLPVILASILALFFLPHLREYFGDSYLRFLLPGAVLLMEAIFWFVHVWYSHRENVVYSNDSKINLAVNRLTKRVWSGMWIASNYLMLLSMAILLIPLAVRGSTTTLELFLFLAIQITVIVLITASILWLENKRNDILSADRSPLLVDDDLYWKNGWYSNPDDKRFFVQDRMCSANFSMNMAKPAAKAITGTITAGTVLLLVWICAVFVRMDFVQPQLSLRGANVEV
;
A
#
# COMPACT_ATOMS: atom_id res chain seq x y z
N PHE A 1 7.59 -16.39 -9.22
CA PHE A 1 8.47 -16.96 -10.26
C PHE A 1 9.88 -17.20 -9.71
N ALA A 2 10.47 -16.25 -8.99
CA ALA A 2 11.81 -16.34 -8.40
C ALA A 2 11.95 -17.49 -7.40
N HIS A 3 11.07 -17.61 -6.41
CA HIS A 3 11.07 -18.67 -5.41
C HIS A 3 11.01 -20.09 -6.04
N ARG A 4 10.13 -20.29 -7.04
CA ARG A 4 10.04 -21.58 -7.72
C ARG A 4 11.33 -21.95 -8.44
N ARG A 5 11.98 -20.97 -9.07
CA ARG A 5 13.25 -21.17 -9.75
C ARG A 5 14.38 -21.45 -8.76
N MET A 6 14.40 -20.73 -7.63
CA MET A 6 15.36 -20.94 -6.54
C MET A 6 15.18 -22.33 -5.93
N TYR A 7 13.95 -22.71 -5.61
CA TYR A 7 13.66 -24.05 -5.08
C TYR A 7 14.11 -25.16 -6.04
N SER A 8 13.78 -25.06 -7.35
CA SER A 8 14.21 -26.05 -8.34
C SER A 8 15.74 -26.12 -8.47
N LEU A 9 16.44 -24.98 -8.36
CA LEU A 9 17.89 -24.93 -8.34
C LEU A 9 18.46 -25.61 -7.10
N LYS A 10 17.91 -25.37 -5.92
CA LYS A 10 18.32 -26.02 -4.66
C LYS A 10 18.16 -27.56 -4.72
N VAL A 11 17.02 -28.01 -5.28
CA VAL A 11 16.76 -29.44 -5.50
C VAL A 11 17.79 -30.02 -6.47
N SER A 12 18.01 -29.36 -7.62
CA SER A 12 18.97 -29.85 -8.64
C SER A 12 20.41 -29.88 -8.15
N LYS A 13 20.79 -28.94 -7.27
CA LYS A 13 22.12 -28.87 -6.65
C LYS A 13 22.26 -29.73 -5.40
N LYS A 14 21.21 -30.46 -4.99
CA LYS A 14 21.17 -31.26 -3.76
C LYS A 14 21.50 -30.46 -2.49
N TRP A 15 21.12 -29.18 -2.47
CA TRP A 15 21.30 -28.31 -1.31
C TRP A 15 20.22 -28.52 -0.25
N ILE A 16 19.09 -29.08 -0.64
CA ILE A 16 18.03 -29.50 0.30
C ILE A 16 18.34 -30.95 0.71
N VAL A 17 18.67 -31.13 1.96
CA VAL A 17 18.95 -32.45 2.56
C VAL A 17 17.84 -32.74 3.57
N GLY A 18 16.98 -33.71 3.26
CA GLY A 18 15.89 -34.13 4.15
C GLY A 18 14.55 -33.43 3.93
N GLU A 19 13.53 -33.88 4.67
CA GLU A 19 12.24 -33.18 4.70
C GLU A 19 12.39 -31.83 5.39
N PRO A 20 11.64 -30.78 4.96
CA PRO A 20 11.73 -29.48 5.59
C PRO A 20 11.25 -29.60 7.05
N VAL A 21 12.19 -29.60 7.97
CA VAL A 21 11.91 -29.56 9.40
C VAL A 21 11.39 -28.18 9.73
N ARG A 22 10.20 -28.13 10.33
CA ARG A 22 9.62 -26.88 10.85
C ARG A 22 10.53 -26.32 11.93
N THR A 23 11.33 -25.33 11.59
CA THR A 23 12.17 -24.63 12.55
C THR A 23 11.47 -23.36 12.99
N VAL A 24 10.95 -23.34 14.21
CA VAL A 24 10.48 -22.10 14.84
C VAL A 24 11.69 -21.44 15.48
N ILE A 25 12.17 -20.37 14.89
CA ILE A 25 13.30 -19.63 15.41
C ILE A 25 12.76 -18.47 16.23
N VAL A 26 13.01 -18.52 17.53
CA VAL A 26 12.62 -17.48 18.48
C VAL A 26 13.91 -16.85 19.01
N ASP A 27 14.10 -15.58 18.67
CA ASP A 27 15.10 -14.75 19.35
C ASP A 27 14.40 -14.05 20.51
N THR A 28 14.63 -14.53 21.73
CA THR A 28 14.00 -14.02 22.94
C THR A 28 14.42 -12.58 23.25
N SER A 29 15.60 -12.16 22.83
CA SER A 29 16.07 -10.78 23.01
C SER A 29 15.35 -9.81 22.06
N VAL A 30 15.05 -10.25 20.84
CA VAL A 30 14.29 -9.48 19.83
C VAL A 30 12.80 -9.47 20.15
N SER A 31 12.26 -10.58 20.64
CA SER A 31 10.83 -10.68 20.97
C SER A 31 10.48 -9.99 22.29
N SER A 32 11.42 -9.89 23.23
CA SER A 32 11.21 -9.19 24.52
C SER A 32 11.25 -7.66 24.39
N VAL A 33 11.87 -7.13 23.34
CA VAL A 33 11.92 -5.70 23.10
C VAL A 33 10.63 -5.29 22.36
N SER A 34 9.63 -4.90 23.13
CA SER A 34 8.47 -4.17 22.63
C SER A 34 8.93 -2.80 22.16
N GLU A 35 9.51 -2.74 20.97
CA GLU A 35 9.92 -1.47 20.39
C GLU A 35 8.70 -0.70 19.91
N LYS A 36 8.40 0.39 20.63
CA LYS A 36 7.49 1.41 20.12
C LYS A 36 8.02 1.87 18.76
N LEU A 37 7.11 2.06 17.82
CA LEU A 37 7.48 2.68 16.54
C LEU A 37 8.14 4.03 16.80
N PRO A 38 9.20 4.37 16.05
CA PRO A 38 9.89 5.66 16.22
C PRO A 38 8.98 6.86 15.97
N PHE A 39 7.93 6.67 15.14
CA PHE A 39 6.88 7.66 14.93
C PHE A 39 5.53 7.07 15.31
N SER A 40 4.78 7.80 16.15
CA SER A 40 3.44 7.39 16.58
C SER A 40 2.45 7.48 15.43
N HIS A 41 1.58 6.48 15.27
CA HIS A 41 0.51 6.50 14.29
C HIS A 41 -0.54 7.62 14.54
N TRP A 42 -0.58 8.20 15.75
CA TRP A 42 -1.45 9.33 16.06
C TRP A 42 -1.14 10.60 15.26
N TRP A 43 0.03 10.70 14.62
CA TRP A 43 0.35 11.77 13.69
C TRP A 43 -0.54 11.80 12.45
N HIS A 44 -1.27 10.75 12.15
CA HIS A 44 -2.29 10.74 11.10
C HIS A 44 -3.57 11.46 11.51
N LEU A 45 -3.88 11.53 12.82
CA LEU A 45 -5.14 12.11 13.30
C LEU A 45 -5.35 13.57 12.89
N PRO A 46 -4.36 14.49 13.01
CA PRO A 46 -4.53 15.87 12.56
C PRO A 46 -4.86 15.97 11.07
N VAL A 47 -4.26 15.11 10.24
CA VAL A 47 -4.48 15.06 8.79
C VAL A 47 -5.92 14.64 8.49
N ILE A 48 -6.36 13.53 9.05
CA ILE A 48 -7.73 13.01 8.88
C ILE A 48 -8.77 14.04 9.35
N LEU A 49 -8.54 14.67 10.50
CA LEU A 49 -9.46 15.69 11.02
C LEU A 49 -9.51 16.92 10.09
N ALA A 50 -8.36 17.37 9.58
CA ALA A 50 -8.32 18.48 8.63
C ALA A 50 -9.06 18.14 7.32
N SER A 51 -8.89 16.93 6.80
CA SER A 51 -9.58 16.44 5.60
C SER A 51 -11.09 16.30 5.82
N ILE A 52 -11.52 15.81 6.98
CA ILE A 52 -12.94 15.76 7.35
C ILE A 52 -13.51 17.19 7.45
N LEU A 53 -12.82 18.12 8.11
CA LEU A 53 -13.24 19.51 8.20
C LEU A 53 -13.38 20.14 6.81
N ALA A 54 -12.44 19.86 5.89
CA ALA A 54 -12.51 20.35 4.53
C ALA A 54 -13.79 19.89 3.80
N LEU A 55 -14.33 18.71 4.12
CA LEU A 55 -15.60 18.22 3.57
C LEU A 55 -16.81 19.10 3.98
N PHE A 56 -16.75 19.78 5.13
CA PHE A 56 -17.81 20.72 5.51
C PHE A 56 -17.87 21.97 4.63
N PHE A 57 -16.79 22.29 3.92
CA PHE A 57 -16.79 23.37 2.92
C PHE A 57 -17.45 22.97 1.59
N LEU A 58 -17.73 21.69 1.36
CA LEU A 58 -18.36 21.21 0.13
C LEU A 58 -19.71 21.89 -0.21
N PRO A 59 -20.58 22.25 0.75
CA PRO A 59 -21.78 22.99 0.43
C PRO A 59 -21.50 24.31 -0.31
N HIS A 60 -20.39 24.99 0.03
CA HIS A 60 -19.95 26.22 -0.65
C HIS A 60 -19.39 25.93 -2.06
N LEU A 61 -18.94 24.69 -2.31
CA LEU A 61 -18.47 24.25 -3.62
C LEU A 61 -19.62 23.85 -4.55
N ARG A 62 -20.84 23.78 -4.04
CA ARG A 62 -22.02 23.40 -4.83
C ARG A 62 -22.28 24.34 -6.02
N GLU A 63 -22.04 25.62 -5.87
CA GLU A 63 -22.17 26.59 -6.94
C GLU A 63 -21.28 26.28 -8.15
N TYR A 64 -20.09 25.67 -7.91
CA TYR A 64 -19.10 25.38 -8.96
C TYR A 64 -19.29 24.02 -9.61
N PHE A 65 -19.70 23.00 -8.82
CA PHE A 65 -19.88 21.63 -9.31
C PHE A 65 -21.34 21.28 -9.60
N GLY A 66 -22.26 22.22 -9.33
CA GLY A 66 -23.70 21.95 -9.40
C GLY A 66 -24.11 20.82 -8.46
N ASP A 67 -25.10 20.03 -8.86
CA ASP A 67 -25.54 18.86 -8.12
C ASP A 67 -24.71 17.58 -8.42
N SER A 68 -23.58 17.74 -9.14
CA SER A 68 -22.72 16.63 -9.48
C SER A 68 -22.07 16.02 -8.23
N TYR A 69 -22.17 14.70 -8.08
CA TYR A 69 -21.47 13.95 -7.01
C TYR A 69 -19.94 13.98 -7.17
N LEU A 70 -19.42 14.48 -8.31
CA LEU A 70 -17.97 14.64 -8.54
C LEU A 70 -17.29 15.52 -7.49
N ARG A 71 -18.04 16.49 -6.91
CA ARG A 71 -17.56 17.33 -5.80
C ARG A 71 -17.12 16.52 -4.57
N PHE A 72 -17.70 15.33 -4.36
CA PHE A 72 -17.36 14.45 -3.25
C PHE A 72 -16.28 13.43 -3.62
N LEU A 73 -16.12 13.17 -4.92
CA LEU A 73 -15.23 12.11 -5.41
C LEU A 73 -13.78 12.39 -5.04
N LEU A 74 -13.28 13.58 -5.33
CA LEU A 74 -11.88 13.93 -5.09
C LEU A 74 -11.54 14.01 -3.59
N PRO A 75 -12.24 14.80 -2.75
CA PRO A 75 -11.98 14.81 -1.32
C PRO A 75 -12.21 13.46 -0.66
N GLY A 76 -13.22 12.71 -1.10
CA GLY A 76 -13.48 11.36 -0.62
C GLY A 76 -12.37 10.38 -0.97
N ALA A 77 -11.82 10.46 -2.17
CA ALA A 77 -10.67 9.63 -2.59
C ALA A 77 -9.42 9.96 -1.77
N VAL A 78 -9.12 11.25 -1.53
CA VAL A 78 -7.99 11.66 -0.69
C VAL A 78 -8.17 11.15 0.74
N LEU A 79 -9.35 11.37 1.35
CA LEU A 79 -9.66 10.88 2.70
C LEU A 79 -9.53 9.35 2.80
N LEU A 80 -9.99 8.63 1.79
CA LEU A 80 -9.85 7.18 1.72
C LEU A 80 -8.37 6.76 1.71
N MET A 81 -7.54 7.43 0.90
CA MET A 81 -6.09 7.16 0.86
C MET A 81 -5.41 7.48 2.19
N GLU A 82 -5.77 8.60 2.83
CA GLU A 82 -5.28 8.96 4.17
C GLU A 82 -5.64 7.89 5.20
N ALA A 83 -6.87 7.39 5.18
CA ALA A 83 -7.31 6.31 6.06
C ALA A 83 -6.56 5.00 5.79
N ILE A 84 -6.29 4.67 4.52
CA ILE A 84 -5.49 3.50 4.14
C ILE A 84 -4.06 3.65 4.68
N PHE A 85 -3.40 4.80 4.51
CA PHE A 85 -2.05 5.03 5.04
C PHE A 85 -2.00 4.91 6.56
N TRP A 86 -3.00 5.44 7.27
CA TRP A 86 -3.12 5.26 8.71
C TRP A 86 -3.32 3.81 9.09
N PHE A 87 -4.24 3.11 8.43
CA PHE A 87 -4.48 1.67 8.65
C PHE A 87 -3.21 0.84 8.46
N VAL A 88 -2.48 1.05 7.36
CA VAL A 88 -1.24 0.31 7.07
C VAL A 88 -0.17 0.63 8.12
N HIS A 89 -0.06 1.90 8.57
CA HIS A 89 0.86 2.26 9.65
C HIS A 89 0.52 1.53 10.95
N VAL A 90 -0.75 1.53 11.38
CA VAL A 90 -1.21 0.82 12.58
C VAL A 90 -0.96 -0.68 12.45
N TRP A 91 -1.36 -1.26 11.32
CA TRP A 91 -1.14 -2.68 11.06
C TRP A 91 0.35 -3.06 11.14
N TYR A 92 1.20 -2.23 10.53
CA TYR A 92 2.64 -2.46 10.54
C TYR A 92 3.23 -2.33 11.96
N SER A 93 2.65 -1.47 12.82
CA SER A 93 3.09 -1.26 14.20
C SER A 93 2.91 -2.52 15.07
N HIS A 94 1.89 -3.31 14.79
CA HIS A 94 1.58 -4.54 15.53
C HIS A 94 2.30 -5.77 14.97
N ARG A 95 3.16 -5.56 13.99
CA ARG A 95 3.85 -6.65 13.35
C ARG A 95 5.00 -7.19 14.20
N GLU A 96 5.09 -8.52 14.26
CA GLU A 96 6.22 -9.23 14.89
C GLU A 96 7.55 -8.91 14.21
N ASN A 97 8.61 -8.85 15.00
CA ASN A 97 9.95 -8.70 14.46
C ASN A 97 10.39 -9.97 13.73
N VAL A 98 11.15 -9.79 12.66
CA VAL A 98 11.68 -10.91 11.87
C VAL A 98 13.10 -11.23 12.30
N VAL A 99 13.40 -12.52 12.45
CA VAL A 99 14.74 -13.03 12.78
C VAL A 99 15.46 -13.36 11.47
N TYR A 100 16.56 -12.67 11.18
CA TYR A 100 17.37 -12.85 9.97
C TYR A 100 18.71 -13.53 10.24
N SER A 101 19.25 -13.38 11.47
CA SER A 101 20.59 -13.80 11.89
C SER A 101 20.53 -14.50 13.23
N ASN A 102 21.58 -15.26 13.53
CA ASN A 102 21.85 -15.74 14.90
C ASN A 102 22.37 -14.62 15.82
N ASP A 103 22.77 -13.46 15.26
CA ASP A 103 23.15 -12.27 16.04
C ASP A 103 21.93 -11.36 16.29
N SER A 104 21.53 -11.27 17.55
CA SER A 104 20.42 -10.42 17.98
C SER A 104 20.62 -8.93 17.68
N LYS A 105 21.87 -8.45 17.64
CA LYS A 105 22.16 -7.04 17.28
C LYS A 105 21.80 -6.73 15.84
N ILE A 106 22.10 -7.65 14.94
CA ILE A 106 21.73 -7.54 13.52
C ILE A 106 20.21 -7.56 13.38
N ASN A 107 19.53 -8.50 14.04
CA ASN A 107 18.08 -8.56 14.03
C ASN A 107 17.44 -7.27 14.53
N LEU A 108 17.93 -6.70 15.64
CA LEU A 108 17.46 -5.45 16.19
C LEU A 108 17.70 -4.28 15.21
N ALA A 109 18.91 -4.17 14.64
CA ALA A 109 19.26 -3.11 13.71
C ALA A 109 18.34 -3.12 12.48
N VAL A 110 18.11 -4.27 11.86
CA VAL A 110 17.26 -4.42 10.68
C VAL A 110 15.80 -4.11 11.00
N ASN A 111 15.27 -4.65 12.11
CA ASN A 111 13.87 -4.40 12.48
C ASN A 111 13.63 -2.92 12.84
N ARG A 112 14.56 -2.26 13.57
CA ARG A 112 14.50 -0.83 13.89
C ARG A 112 14.51 0.04 12.64
N LEU A 113 15.44 -0.23 11.74
CA LEU A 113 15.54 0.48 10.46
C LEU A 113 14.23 0.36 9.68
N THR A 114 13.74 -0.87 9.55
CA THR A 114 12.52 -1.16 8.80
C THR A 114 11.32 -0.43 9.40
N LYS A 115 11.10 -0.53 10.71
CA LYS A 115 9.98 0.14 11.40
C LYS A 115 10.08 1.67 11.30
N ARG A 116 11.29 2.24 11.36
CA ARG A 116 11.52 3.68 11.24
C ARG A 116 11.17 4.21 9.85
N VAL A 117 11.61 3.52 8.82
CA VAL A 117 11.36 3.93 7.43
C VAL A 117 9.87 3.83 7.11
N TRP A 118 9.24 2.71 7.44
CA TRP A 118 7.82 2.51 7.17
C TRP A 118 6.94 3.51 7.91
N SER A 119 7.16 3.75 9.19
CA SER A 119 6.36 4.71 9.95
C SER A 119 6.53 6.15 9.44
N GLY A 120 7.76 6.57 9.13
CA GLY A 120 8.03 7.91 8.59
C GLY A 120 7.45 8.11 7.20
N MET A 121 7.59 7.11 6.33
CA MET A 121 7.07 7.13 4.96
C MET A 121 5.55 7.31 4.93
N TRP A 122 4.80 6.54 5.72
CA TRP A 122 3.34 6.65 5.73
C TRP A 122 2.84 7.98 6.29
N ILE A 123 3.49 8.50 7.33
CA ILE A 123 3.14 9.83 7.85
C ILE A 123 3.43 10.90 6.79
N ALA A 124 4.63 10.91 6.20
CA ALA A 124 4.98 11.89 5.17
C ALA A 124 4.03 11.84 3.98
N SER A 125 3.68 10.64 3.51
CA SER A 125 2.69 10.44 2.44
C SER A 125 1.33 11.03 2.81
N ASN A 126 0.89 10.86 4.07
CA ASN A 126 -0.39 11.38 4.52
C ASN A 126 -0.44 12.92 4.53
N TYR A 127 0.62 13.58 5.00
CA TYR A 127 0.71 15.05 4.96
C TYR A 127 0.79 15.58 3.52
N LEU A 128 1.43 14.87 2.59
CA LEU A 128 1.43 15.22 1.18
C LEU A 128 0.03 15.08 0.56
N MET A 129 -0.75 14.09 0.96
CA MET A 129 -2.15 13.95 0.51
C MET A 129 -3.01 15.12 1.00
N LEU A 130 -2.88 15.52 2.28
CA LEU A 130 -3.56 16.72 2.79
C LEU A 130 -3.16 17.98 2.02
N LEU A 131 -1.87 18.16 1.73
CA LEU A 131 -1.38 19.28 0.94
C LEU A 131 -1.97 19.29 -0.47
N SER A 132 -2.05 18.12 -1.12
CA SER A 132 -2.65 18.00 -2.45
C SER A 132 -4.12 18.40 -2.46
N MET A 133 -4.87 18.01 -1.44
CA MET A 133 -6.27 18.40 -1.28
C MET A 133 -6.39 19.93 -1.06
N ALA A 134 -5.54 20.50 -0.20
CA ALA A 134 -5.56 21.94 0.08
C ALA A 134 -5.29 22.79 -1.19
N ILE A 135 -4.37 22.35 -2.05
CA ILE A 135 -4.04 23.03 -3.32
C ILE A 135 -5.26 23.13 -4.25
N LEU A 136 -6.17 22.16 -4.21
CA LEU A 136 -7.39 22.24 -5.04
C LEU A 136 -8.55 22.92 -4.32
N LEU A 137 -8.78 22.61 -3.04
CA LEU A 137 -9.96 23.06 -2.33
C LEU A 137 -9.88 24.53 -1.90
N ILE A 138 -8.70 25.03 -1.49
CA ILE A 138 -8.56 26.42 -1.04
C ILE A 138 -8.82 27.41 -2.18
N PRO A 139 -8.19 27.30 -3.37
CA PRO A 139 -8.51 28.18 -4.48
C PRO A 139 -9.96 28.09 -4.93
N LEU A 140 -10.51 26.88 -4.95
CA LEU A 140 -11.90 26.65 -5.29
C LEU A 140 -12.85 27.37 -4.31
N ALA A 141 -12.58 27.29 -3.00
CA ALA A 141 -13.37 27.97 -1.99
C ALA A 141 -13.25 29.50 -2.04
N VAL A 142 -12.05 30.04 -2.36
CA VAL A 142 -11.78 31.49 -2.34
C VAL A 142 -12.14 32.18 -3.64
N ARG A 143 -11.83 31.57 -4.79
CA ARG A 143 -11.97 32.17 -6.12
C ARG A 143 -13.08 31.56 -6.96
N GLY A 144 -13.60 30.43 -6.52
CA GLY A 144 -14.61 29.68 -7.23
C GLY A 144 -14.12 28.89 -8.45
N SER A 145 -12.83 28.84 -8.66
CA SER A 145 -12.24 28.12 -9.79
C SER A 145 -10.84 27.64 -9.47
N THR A 146 -10.43 26.57 -10.12
CA THR A 146 -9.05 26.08 -10.11
C THR A 146 -8.36 26.47 -11.41
N THR A 147 -7.06 26.76 -11.33
CA THR A 147 -6.21 27.02 -12.49
C THR A 147 -5.53 25.73 -12.94
N THR A 148 -5.05 25.75 -14.18
CA THR A 148 -4.22 24.64 -14.72
C THR A 148 -2.99 24.39 -13.86
N LEU A 149 -2.37 25.45 -13.30
CA LEU A 149 -1.22 25.31 -12.40
C LEU A 149 -1.57 24.50 -11.14
N GLU A 150 -2.70 24.75 -10.51
CA GLU A 150 -3.12 24.01 -9.30
C GLU A 150 -3.40 22.54 -9.60
N LEU A 151 -3.97 22.25 -10.77
CA LEU A 151 -4.12 20.86 -11.23
C LEU A 151 -2.76 20.18 -11.46
N PHE A 152 -1.80 20.87 -12.07
CA PHE A 152 -0.45 20.35 -12.23
C PHE A 152 0.24 20.13 -10.89
N LEU A 153 0.12 21.05 -9.94
CA LEU A 153 0.69 20.91 -8.60
C LEU A 153 0.05 19.73 -7.85
N PHE A 154 -1.26 19.55 -7.94
CA PHE A 154 -1.95 18.39 -7.39
C PHE A 154 -1.38 17.08 -7.96
N LEU A 155 -1.29 16.96 -9.28
CA LEU A 155 -0.73 15.78 -9.95
C LEU A 155 0.75 15.55 -9.58
N ALA A 156 1.54 16.62 -9.50
CA ALA A 156 2.94 16.55 -9.11
C ALA A 156 3.10 15.98 -7.69
N ILE A 157 2.21 16.35 -6.75
CA ILE A 157 2.23 15.78 -5.40
C ILE A 157 1.85 14.29 -5.43
N GLN A 158 0.84 13.89 -6.23
CA GLN A 158 0.50 12.45 -6.35
C GLN A 158 1.71 11.64 -6.84
N ILE A 159 2.41 12.14 -7.86
CA ILE A 159 3.65 11.52 -8.34
C ILE A 159 4.72 11.51 -7.24
N THR A 160 4.86 12.61 -6.49
CA THR A 160 5.82 12.71 -5.38
C THR A 160 5.55 11.67 -4.30
N VAL A 161 4.28 11.40 -3.96
CA VAL A 161 3.90 10.34 -3.00
C VAL A 161 4.35 8.96 -3.52
N ILE A 162 4.10 8.66 -4.80
CA ILE A 162 4.52 7.40 -5.41
C ILE A 162 6.05 7.26 -5.39
N VAL A 163 6.76 8.33 -5.77
CA VAL A 163 8.23 8.35 -5.75
C VAL A 163 8.76 8.20 -4.33
N LEU A 164 8.19 8.89 -3.35
CA LEU A 164 8.57 8.78 -1.94
C LEU A 164 8.45 7.34 -1.45
N ILE A 165 7.31 6.70 -1.70
CA ILE A 165 7.07 5.30 -1.28
C ILE A 165 8.08 4.37 -1.96
N THR A 166 8.22 4.47 -3.28
CA THR A 166 9.12 3.60 -4.06
C THR A 166 10.58 3.80 -3.65
N ALA A 167 11.04 5.05 -3.55
CA ALA A 167 12.41 5.38 -3.16
C ALA A 167 12.70 4.92 -1.73
N SER A 168 11.75 5.08 -0.80
CA SER A 168 11.90 4.63 0.59
C SER A 168 12.05 3.12 0.68
N ILE A 169 11.27 2.36 -0.10
CA ILE A 169 11.36 0.90 -0.16
C ILE A 169 12.71 0.47 -0.74
N LEU A 170 13.12 1.03 -1.88
CA LEU A 170 14.39 0.68 -2.52
C LEU A 170 15.59 1.02 -1.62
N TRP A 171 15.55 2.19 -0.98
CA TRP A 171 16.59 2.59 -0.05
C TRP A 171 16.66 1.67 1.17
N LEU A 172 15.50 1.31 1.72
CA LEU A 172 15.40 0.38 2.84
C LEU A 172 15.99 -0.99 2.49
N GLU A 173 15.63 -1.54 1.31
CA GLU A 173 16.14 -2.84 0.87
C GLU A 173 17.66 -2.83 0.70
N ASN A 174 18.21 -1.77 0.10
CA ASN A 174 19.65 -1.62 -0.04
C ASN A 174 20.34 -1.56 1.33
N LYS A 175 19.84 -0.72 2.26
CA LYS A 175 20.41 -0.62 3.61
C LYS A 175 20.27 -1.91 4.43
N ARG A 176 19.16 -2.59 4.30
CA ARG A 176 18.96 -3.90 4.92
C ARG A 176 19.96 -4.91 4.39
N ASN A 177 20.15 -4.96 3.08
CA ASN A 177 21.11 -5.86 2.45
C ASN A 177 22.56 -5.56 2.87
N ASP A 178 22.93 -4.26 3.00
CA ASP A 178 24.24 -3.87 3.54
C ASP A 178 24.47 -4.45 4.96
N ILE A 179 23.46 -4.32 5.84
CA ILE A 179 23.56 -4.85 7.21
C ILE A 179 23.67 -6.39 7.21
N LEU A 180 22.84 -7.06 6.40
CA LEU A 180 22.81 -8.52 6.33
C LEU A 180 24.05 -9.11 5.64
N SER A 181 24.65 -8.39 4.68
CA SER A 181 25.89 -8.84 4.03
C SER A 181 27.11 -8.83 4.96
N ALA A 182 27.07 -8.01 6.00
CA ALA A 182 28.11 -7.99 7.03
C ALA A 182 27.95 -9.09 8.10
N ASP A 183 26.87 -9.87 8.03
CA ASP A 183 26.56 -10.94 8.99
C ASP A 183 27.51 -12.12 8.81
N ARG A 184 28.17 -12.54 9.90
CA ARG A 184 29.05 -13.72 9.95
C ARG A 184 28.33 -15.01 10.35
N SER A 185 27.10 -14.90 10.80
CA SER A 185 26.28 -16.01 11.28
C SER A 185 24.86 -15.98 10.70
N PRO A 186 24.71 -15.93 9.37
CA PRO A 186 23.41 -15.83 8.74
C PRO A 186 22.53 -17.02 9.08
N LEU A 187 21.27 -16.76 9.34
CA LEU A 187 20.28 -17.78 9.59
C LEU A 187 19.71 -18.27 8.26
N LEU A 188 20.08 -19.49 7.89
CA LEU A 188 19.59 -20.13 6.69
C LEU A 188 18.22 -20.78 6.98
N VAL A 189 17.14 -20.06 6.65
CA VAL A 189 15.79 -20.60 6.69
C VAL A 189 15.30 -20.79 5.27
N ASP A 190 14.96 -22.03 4.92
CA ASP A 190 14.41 -22.34 3.60
C ASP A 190 12.89 -22.37 3.68
N ASP A 191 12.27 -21.27 3.29
CA ASP A 191 10.82 -21.14 3.17
C ASP A 191 10.34 -21.10 1.70
N ASP A 192 11.26 -21.25 0.73
CA ASP A 192 10.95 -21.25 -0.71
C ASP A 192 9.94 -22.34 -1.09
N LEU A 193 9.87 -23.43 -0.34
CA LEU A 193 8.90 -24.50 -0.53
C LEU A 193 7.46 -24.01 -0.40
N TYR A 194 7.24 -23.06 0.49
CA TYR A 194 5.91 -22.51 0.80
C TYR A 194 5.51 -21.36 -0.12
N TRP A 195 6.44 -20.83 -0.91
CA TRP A 195 6.20 -19.77 -1.88
C TRP A 195 5.93 -20.34 -3.27
N LYS A 196 4.67 -20.26 -3.72
CA LYS A 196 4.24 -20.71 -5.05
C LYS A 196 3.60 -19.58 -5.83
N ASN A 197 4.17 -19.24 -7.00
CA ASN A 197 3.62 -18.18 -7.88
C ASN A 197 3.41 -16.81 -7.19
N GLY A 198 4.27 -16.47 -6.24
CA GLY A 198 4.15 -15.22 -5.47
C GLY A 198 3.24 -15.29 -4.26
N TRP A 199 2.62 -16.44 -3.98
CA TRP A 199 1.75 -16.65 -2.84
C TRP A 199 2.40 -17.56 -1.81
N TYR A 200 2.27 -17.18 -0.55
CA TYR A 200 2.69 -18.02 0.57
C TYR A 200 1.59 -19.01 0.95
N SER A 201 1.92 -20.27 1.13
CA SER A 201 0.97 -21.31 1.51
C SER A 201 1.62 -22.33 2.44
N ASN A 202 1.43 -22.16 3.74
CA ASN A 202 1.91 -23.08 4.77
C ASN A 202 0.76 -23.36 5.77
N PRO A 203 0.22 -24.57 5.84
CA PRO A 203 -0.87 -24.94 6.75
C PRO A 203 -0.47 -24.87 8.22
N ASP A 204 0.80 -25.08 8.53
CA ASP A 204 1.32 -25.08 9.90
C ASP A 204 1.64 -23.69 10.43
N ASP A 205 1.73 -22.67 9.55
CA ASP A 205 1.98 -21.30 9.97
C ASP A 205 0.67 -20.63 10.42
N LYS A 206 0.63 -20.21 11.69
CA LYS A 206 -0.54 -19.54 12.27
C LYS A 206 -0.75 -18.13 11.76
N ARG A 207 0.28 -17.47 11.22
CA ARG A 207 0.21 -16.09 10.72
C ARG A 207 -0.72 -16.01 9.51
N PHE A 208 -1.50 -14.96 9.47
CA PHE A 208 -2.39 -14.69 8.33
C PHE A 208 -1.65 -13.94 7.22
N PHE A 209 -0.88 -12.92 7.58
CA PHE A 209 0.01 -12.19 6.67
C PHE A 209 1.44 -12.60 6.94
N VAL A 210 2.15 -12.96 5.89
CA VAL A 210 3.54 -13.37 5.93
C VAL A 210 4.35 -12.46 5.02
N GLN A 211 5.42 -11.91 5.55
CA GLN A 211 6.36 -11.11 4.78
C GLN A 211 7.41 -12.03 4.16
N ASP A 212 7.76 -11.72 2.93
CA ASP A 212 8.90 -12.30 2.26
C ASP A 212 10.20 -11.89 3.01
N ARG A 213 11.06 -12.85 3.26
CA ARG A 213 12.35 -12.59 3.91
C ARG A 213 13.33 -11.88 2.97
N MET A 214 13.17 -12.09 1.66
CA MET A 214 14.00 -11.47 0.63
C MET A 214 13.64 -10.01 0.38
N CYS A 215 12.35 -9.66 0.51
CA CYS A 215 11.84 -8.32 0.23
C CYS A 215 10.86 -7.86 1.31
N SER A 216 11.21 -6.83 2.07
CA SER A 216 10.38 -6.32 3.17
C SER A 216 9.06 -5.69 2.70
N ALA A 217 8.96 -5.32 1.45
CA ALA A 217 7.75 -4.78 0.84
C ALA A 217 6.81 -5.87 0.30
N ASN A 218 7.29 -7.10 0.18
CA ASN A 218 6.49 -8.20 -0.33
C ASN A 218 5.77 -8.92 0.82
N PHE A 219 4.44 -8.86 0.79
CA PHE A 219 3.56 -9.53 1.74
C PHE A 219 2.61 -10.44 0.99
N SER A 220 2.36 -11.60 1.56
CA SER A 220 1.34 -12.52 1.09
C SER A 220 0.40 -12.91 2.23
N MET A 221 -0.87 -13.09 1.91
CA MET A 221 -1.75 -13.84 2.81
C MET A 221 -1.38 -15.32 2.74
N ASN A 222 -1.47 -16.02 3.88
CA ASN A 222 -1.24 -17.46 3.91
C ASN A 222 -2.40 -18.18 3.22
N MET A 223 -2.18 -18.56 1.97
CA MET A 223 -3.19 -19.21 1.12
C MET A 223 -3.58 -20.63 1.57
N ALA A 224 -2.88 -21.19 2.57
CA ALA A 224 -3.36 -22.41 3.23
C ALA A 224 -4.64 -22.16 4.05
N LYS A 225 -4.90 -20.90 4.47
CA LYS A 225 -6.06 -20.53 5.27
C LYS A 225 -7.30 -20.27 4.40
N PRO A 226 -8.48 -20.84 4.75
CA PRO A 226 -9.71 -20.61 3.98
C PRO A 226 -10.08 -19.13 3.86
N ALA A 227 -9.91 -18.36 4.94
CA ALA A 227 -10.20 -16.92 4.94
C ALA A 227 -9.34 -16.15 3.93
N ALA A 228 -8.05 -16.50 3.77
CA ALA A 228 -7.18 -15.86 2.78
C ALA A 228 -7.66 -16.14 1.34
N LYS A 229 -8.07 -17.38 1.06
CA LYS A 229 -8.66 -17.76 -0.24
C LYS A 229 -9.97 -17.01 -0.50
N ALA A 230 -10.85 -16.93 0.50
CA ALA A 230 -12.12 -16.22 0.38
C ALA A 230 -11.92 -14.72 0.11
N ILE A 231 -11.05 -14.05 0.88
CA ILE A 231 -10.74 -12.63 0.68
C ILE A 231 -10.14 -12.39 -0.71
N THR A 232 -9.14 -13.19 -1.11
CA THR A 232 -8.52 -13.06 -2.44
C THR A 232 -9.55 -13.30 -3.55
N GLY A 233 -10.40 -14.32 -3.41
CA GLY A 233 -11.47 -14.60 -4.36
C GLY A 233 -12.47 -13.46 -4.47
N THR A 234 -12.90 -12.90 -3.34
CA THR A 234 -13.83 -11.76 -3.31
C THR A 234 -13.23 -10.52 -3.97
N ILE A 235 -11.98 -10.18 -3.65
CA ILE A 235 -11.28 -9.04 -4.27
C ILE A 235 -11.16 -9.25 -5.78
N THR A 236 -10.73 -10.45 -6.21
CA THR A 236 -10.58 -10.77 -7.63
C THR A 236 -11.92 -10.69 -8.37
N ALA A 237 -12.98 -11.29 -7.81
CA ALA A 237 -14.31 -11.23 -8.38
C ALA A 237 -14.84 -9.79 -8.46
N GLY A 238 -14.69 -9.01 -7.39
CA GLY A 238 -15.07 -7.60 -7.36
C GLY A 238 -14.31 -6.77 -8.41
N THR A 239 -13.01 -7.00 -8.56
CA THR A 239 -12.20 -6.32 -9.60
C THR A 239 -12.68 -6.68 -11.00
N VAL A 240 -12.95 -7.96 -11.27
CA VAL A 240 -13.46 -8.41 -12.59
C VAL A 240 -14.84 -7.79 -12.86
N LEU A 241 -15.74 -7.80 -11.88
CA LEU A 241 -17.07 -7.17 -12.03
C LEU A 241 -16.97 -5.68 -12.29
N LEU A 242 -16.09 -4.97 -11.58
CA LEU A 242 -15.82 -3.54 -11.80
C LEU A 242 -15.30 -3.28 -13.20
N LEU A 243 -14.34 -4.07 -13.69
CA LEU A 243 -13.81 -3.93 -15.04
C LEU A 243 -14.88 -4.19 -16.11
N VAL A 244 -15.70 -5.23 -15.93
CA VAL A 244 -16.84 -5.53 -16.84
C VAL A 244 -17.82 -4.37 -16.83
N TRP A 245 -18.14 -3.82 -15.65
CA TRP A 245 -19.05 -2.67 -15.54
C TRP A 245 -18.48 -1.43 -16.26
N ILE A 246 -17.18 -1.12 -16.05
CA ILE A 246 -16.50 -0.01 -16.73
C ILE A 246 -16.56 -0.21 -18.26
N CYS A 247 -16.20 -1.39 -18.75
CA CYS A 247 -16.28 -1.70 -20.18
C CYS A 247 -17.70 -1.54 -20.73
N ALA A 248 -18.72 -2.01 -19.99
CA ALA A 248 -20.12 -1.88 -20.41
C ALA A 248 -20.56 -0.41 -20.47
N VAL A 249 -20.08 0.43 -19.52
CA VAL A 249 -20.36 1.88 -19.53
C VAL A 249 -19.74 2.53 -20.77
N PHE A 250 -18.45 2.25 -21.07
CA PHE A 250 -17.79 2.80 -22.26
C PHE A 250 -18.48 2.37 -23.54
N VAL A 251 -18.79 1.08 -23.71
CA VAL A 251 -19.53 0.58 -24.87
C VAL A 251 -20.88 1.29 -24.98
N ARG A 252 -21.60 1.49 -23.87
CA ARG A 252 -22.88 2.20 -23.90
C ARG A 252 -22.73 3.66 -24.31
N MET A 253 -21.68 4.35 -23.89
CA MET A 253 -21.40 5.73 -24.29
C MET A 253 -21.10 5.84 -25.78
N ASP A 254 -20.38 4.87 -26.37
CA ASP A 254 -20.09 4.86 -27.81
C ASP A 254 -21.35 4.65 -28.68
N PHE A 255 -22.37 4.00 -28.13
CA PHE A 255 -23.63 3.77 -28.85
C PHE A 255 -24.69 4.88 -28.64
N VAL A 256 -24.45 5.84 -27.72
CA VAL A 256 -25.33 7.00 -27.56
C VAL A 256 -25.02 8.00 -28.69
N GLN A 257 -25.84 7.97 -29.74
CA GLN A 257 -25.76 9.00 -30.77
C GLN A 257 -26.26 10.34 -30.21
N PRO A 258 -25.51 11.44 -30.38
CA PRO A 258 -25.99 12.77 -30.01
C PRO A 258 -27.24 13.10 -30.85
N GLN A 259 -28.34 13.41 -30.16
CA GLN A 259 -29.54 13.87 -30.84
C GLN A 259 -29.34 15.36 -31.18
N LEU A 260 -29.08 15.59 -32.47
CA LEU A 260 -29.00 16.95 -32.99
C LEU A 260 -30.44 17.49 -33.24
N SER A 261 -30.80 18.59 -32.61
CA SER A 261 -32.05 19.28 -32.90
C SER A 261 -31.75 20.66 -33.48
N LEU A 262 -32.48 20.99 -34.54
CA LEU A 262 -32.44 22.33 -35.12
C LEU A 262 -33.52 23.20 -34.46
N ARG A 263 -33.10 24.25 -33.77
CA ARG A 263 -33.98 25.25 -33.17
C ARG A 263 -33.67 26.60 -33.77
N GLY A 264 -34.45 26.98 -34.78
CA GLY A 264 -34.17 28.17 -35.59
C GLY A 264 -32.90 28.02 -36.44
N ALA A 265 -31.98 28.98 -36.37
CA ALA A 265 -30.70 28.94 -37.09
C ALA A 265 -29.57 28.30 -36.29
N ASN A 266 -29.82 27.82 -35.06
CA ASN A 266 -28.82 27.21 -34.18
C ASN A 266 -28.99 25.70 -34.12
N VAL A 267 -27.84 24.96 -34.04
CA VAL A 267 -27.79 23.53 -33.78
C VAL A 267 -27.55 23.33 -32.29
N GLU A 268 -28.50 22.68 -31.61
CA GLU A 268 -28.33 22.25 -30.20
C GLU A 268 -27.97 20.76 -30.17
N VAL A 269 -26.97 20.42 -29.37
CA VAL A 269 -26.46 19.03 -29.20
C VAL A 269 -26.96 18.44 -27.89
#